data_cdf6a22a5eb71f94e4540d5e0a000830
#
_entry.id   cdf6a22a5eb71f94e4540d5e0a000830
#
_cell.length_a   1.000
_cell.length_b   1.000
_cell.length_c   1.000
_cell.angle_alpha   90.00
_cell.angle_beta   90.00
_cell.angle_gamma   90.00
#
_symmetry.space_group_name_H-M   'P 1'
#
loop_
_entity.id
_entity.type
_entity.pdbx_description
1 polymer ?
#
loop_
_entity_poly.entity_id
_entity_poly.type
_entity_poly.pdbx_seq_one_letter_code
_entity_poly.pdbx_strand_id
1 'polypeptide(L)'
;MRHLILFIGLLGAAGCASLSSNSETYDILDAKFDRKEEIEGFNFTGKFVTFINDKGFSGSLAWDSNPNNDFVKIYNPFNSLVAVITLKHNEKKVDLQIVGKNSRANTGQMLKKIFIEEKNIFTLKKFLINPPGNLSKEENIHVNFDGWKIRYRGRHNQGPTAETTLFEKNNISIKIFINKWEYLNH
;
A
#
# COMPACT_ATOMS: atom_id res chain seq x y z
N MET A 1 -61.22 -0.82 45.16
CA MET A 1 -59.97 -1.58 45.22
C MET A 1 -59.26 -1.36 43.88
N ARG A 2 -58.20 -0.54 43.87
CA ARG A 2 -57.50 -0.11 42.66
C ARG A 2 -56.17 -0.89 42.56
N HIS A 3 -56.02 -1.75 41.57
CA HIS A 3 -54.77 -2.42 41.30
C HIS A 3 -53.86 -1.50 40.50
N LEU A 4 -52.81 -1.02 41.12
CA LEU A 4 -51.74 -0.25 40.52
C LEU A 4 -50.72 -1.23 39.94
N ILE A 5 -50.69 -1.37 38.61
CA ILE A 5 -49.72 -2.17 37.91
C ILE A 5 -48.48 -1.31 37.64
N LEU A 6 -47.40 -1.62 38.32
CA LEU A 6 -46.10 -0.96 38.20
C LEU A 6 -45.36 -1.60 37.02
N PHE A 7 -45.29 -0.91 35.87
CA PHE A 7 -44.49 -1.29 34.71
C PHE A 7 -43.06 -0.85 34.97
N ILE A 8 -42.19 -1.78 35.34
CA ILE A 8 -40.75 -1.57 35.40
C ILE A 8 -40.19 -1.73 33.97
N GLY A 9 -39.95 -0.59 33.31
CA GLY A 9 -39.23 -0.56 32.02
C GLY A 9 -37.74 -0.88 32.21
N LEU A 10 -37.34 -2.04 31.75
CA LEU A 10 -35.93 -2.42 31.66
C LEU A 10 -35.28 -1.64 30.49
N LEU A 11 -34.60 -0.54 30.79
CA LEU A 11 -33.74 0.17 29.84
C LEU A 11 -32.48 -0.69 29.64
N GLY A 12 -32.47 -1.46 28.56
CA GLY A 12 -31.28 -2.12 28.05
C GLY A 12 -30.25 -1.09 27.59
N ALA A 13 -29.22 -0.85 28.39
CA ALA A 13 -28.06 -0.11 27.97
C ALA A 13 -27.28 -0.93 26.91
N ALA A 14 -27.54 -0.62 25.63
CA ALA A 14 -26.70 -1.11 24.54
C ALA A 14 -25.34 -0.44 24.66
N GLY A 15 -24.43 -1.08 25.39
CA GLY A 15 -23.02 -0.69 25.43
C GLY A 15 -22.41 -0.90 24.06
N CYS A 16 -22.11 0.19 23.36
CA CYS A 16 -21.19 0.14 22.23
C CYS A 16 -19.81 -0.28 22.76
N ALA A 17 -19.48 -1.57 22.63
CA ALA A 17 -18.12 -2.03 22.79
C ALA A 17 -17.29 -1.38 21.68
N SER A 18 -16.56 -0.31 21.98
CA SER A 18 -15.53 0.22 21.12
C SER A 18 -14.45 -0.84 21.02
N LEU A 19 -14.38 -1.53 19.87
CA LEU A 19 -13.24 -2.35 19.50
C LEU A 19 -12.02 -1.43 19.42
N SER A 20 -11.25 -1.34 20.50
CA SER A 20 -9.95 -0.71 20.48
C SER A 20 -9.04 -1.60 19.63
N SER A 21 -8.81 -1.22 18.38
CA SER A 21 -7.77 -1.82 17.58
C SER A 21 -6.43 -1.39 18.18
N ASN A 22 -5.64 -2.33 18.68
CA ASN A 22 -4.26 -2.06 19.06
C ASN A 22 -3.50 -1.62 17.81
N SER A 23 -3.10 -0.35 17.76
CA SER A 23 -2.22 0.17 16.73
C SER A 23 -0.87 0.44 17.37
N GLU A 24 0.16 -0.21 16.87
CA GLU A 24 1.54 0.09 17.26
C GLU A 24 2.13 1.09 16.26
N THR A 25 2.73 2.15 16.76
CA THR A 25 3.42 3.17 15.96
C THR A 25 4.92 3.01 16.16
N TYR A 26 5.63 2.78 15.06
CA TYR A 26 7.09 2.67 15.06
C TYR A 26 7.70 3.89 14.35
N ASP A 27 8.54 4.65 15.03
CA ASP A 27 9.40 5.64 14.41
C ASP A 27 10.67 4.95 13.90
N ILE A 28 10.79 4.83 12.58
CA ILE A 28 11.91 4.12 11.95
C ILE A 28 13.10 5.06 11.68
N LEU A 29 13.43 5.93 12.60
CA LEU A 29 14.70 6.66 12.48
C LEU A 29 15.92 5.72 12.66
N ASP A 30 15.74 4.59 13.37
CA ASP A 30 16.80 3.61 13.67
C ASP A 30 16.42 2.13 13.50
N ALA A 31 15.26 1.80 12.96
CA ALA A 31 14.92 0.41 12.75
C ALA A 31 15.83 -0.19 11.68
N LYS A 32 16.85 -0.90 12.11
CA LYS A 32 17.55 -1.88 11.29
C LYS A 32 16.47 -2.85 10.81
N PHE A 33 16.14 -2.77 9.51
CA PHE A 33 15.34 -3.80 8.88
C PHE A 33 16.16 -5.09 8.86
N ASP A 34 15.98 -5.89 9.90
CA ASP A 34 16.79 -7.09 10.18
C ASP A 34 16.31 -8.30 9.35
N ARG A 35 15.78 -8.08 8.16
CA ARG A 35 15.60 -9.18 7.21
C ARG A 35 16.76 -9.19 6.22
N LYS A 36 17.72 -10.02 6.55
CA LYS A 36 18.86 -10.41 5.71
C LYS A 36 18.49 -11.31 4.51
N GLU A 37 17.23 -11.53 4.22
CA GLU A 37 16.83 -12.19 3.00
C GLU A 37 16.83 -11.13 1.91
N GLU A 38 17.91 -11.04 1.15
CA GLU A 38 17.91 -10.45 -0.18
C GLU A 38 16.87 -11.23 -0.99
N ILE A 39 15.70 -10.64 -1.16
CA ILE A 39 14.69 -11.18 -2.07
C ILE A 39 15.28 -11.01 -3.47
N GLU A 40 15.87 -12.08 -4.01
CA GLU A 40 16.54 -12.08 -5.33
C GLU A 40 15.57 -11.70 -6.46
N GLY A 41 14.27 -11.95 -6.27
CA GLY A 41 13.23 -11.53 -7.17
C GLY A 41 11.84 -11.83 -6.64
N PHE A 42 10.87 -11.07 -7.11
CA PHE A 42 9.45 -11.30 -6.78
C PHE A 42 8.55 -10.81 -7.91
N ASN A 43 7.38 -11.40 -7.97
CA ASN A 43 6.27 -10.89 -8.76
C ASN A 43 5.09 -10.62 -7.85
N PHE A 44 4.41 -9.50 -8.04
CA PHE A 44 3.10 -9.35 -7.46
C PHE A 44 2.13 -8.62 -8.40
N THR A 45 0.86 -8.92 -8.22
CA THR A 45 -0.23 -8.18 -8.85
C THR A 45 -1.12 -7.60 -7.77
N GLY A 46 -1.69 -6.43 -8.04
CA GLY A 46 -2.53 -5.76 -7.09
C GLY A 46 -3.40 -4.68 -7.71
N LYS A 47 -4.20 -4.07 -6.86
CA LYS A 47 -4.97 -2.86 -7.19
C LYS A 47 -4.40 -1.70 -6.41
N PHE A 48 -4.56 -0.49 -6.94
CA PHE A 48 -4.21 0.71 -6.21
C PHE A 48 -5.23 1.82 -6.40
N VAL A 49 -5.30 2.67 -5.40
CA VAL A 49 -6.03 3.92 -5.43
C VAL A 49 -5.08 4.99 -4.95
N THR A 50 -5.00 6.08 -5.68
CA THR A 50 -4.15 7.21 -5.29
C THR A 50 -4.89 8.52 -5.42
N PHE A 51 -4.53 9.46 -4.56
CA PHE A 51 -5.00 10.84 -4.60
C PHE A 51 -3.79 11.78 -4.57
N ILE A 52 -3.88 12.85 -5.36
CA ILE A 52 -3.01 14.00 -5.28
C ILE A 52 -3.91 15.22 -5.15
N ASN A 53 -3.90 15.87 -3.99
CA ASN A 53 -4.97 16.80 -3.59
C ASN A 53 -6.33 16.07 -3.74
N ASP A 54 -7.28 16.67 -4.46
CA ASP A 54 -8.63 16.13 -4.67
C ASP A 54 -8.77 15.28 -5.95
N LYS A 55 -7.66 15.06 -6.68
CA LYS A 55 -7.68 14.27 -7.93
C LYS A 55 -7.29 12.83 -7.65
N GLY A 56 -8.25 11.91 -7.86
CA GLY A 56 -8.06 10.48 -7.69
C GLY A 56 -7.72 9.76 -9.00
N PHE A 57 -6.91 8.72 -8.89
CA PHE A 57 -6.67 7.75 -9.94
C PHE A 57 -6.64 6.34 -9.32
N SER A 58 -7.25 5.38 -10.00
CA SER A 58 -7.24 3.99 -9.57
C SER A 58 -6.94 3.07 -10.74
N GLY A 59 -6.46 1.87 -10.43
CA GLY A 59 -6.14 0.88 -11.44
C GLY A 59 -5.58 -0.39 -10.83
N SER A 60 -4.98 -1.19 -11.70
CA SER A 60 -4.23 -2.38 -11.31
C SER A 60 -2.76 -2.19 -11.62
N LEU A 61 -1.91 -2.90 -10.88
CA LEU A 61 -0.48 -2.92 -11.14
C LEU A 61 0.04 -4.36 -11.13
N ALA A 62 1.05 -4.61 -11.95
CA ALA A 62 1.87 -5.80 -11.91
C ALA A 62 3.32 -5.37 -11.75
N TRP A 63 4.00 -5.91 -10.75
CA TRP A 63 5.39 -5.59 -10.43
C TRP A 63 6.23 -6.85 -10.54
N ASP A 64 7.13 -6.84 -11.50
CA ASP A 64 8.13 -7.90 -11.72
C ASP A 64 9.49 -7.37 -11.28
N SER A 65 10.10 -7.98 -10.29
CA SER A 65 11.42 -7.61 -9.77
C SER A 65 12.41 -8.75 -10.01
N ASN A 66 13.58 -8.41 -10.51
CA ASN A 66 14.73 -9.29 -10.62
C ASN A 66 15.99 -8.55 -10.12
N PRO A 67 17.14 -9.22 -9.95
CA PRO A 67 18.35 -8.59 -9.40
C PRO A 67 18.82 -7.33 -10.13
N ASN A 68 18.53 -7.19 -11.43
CA ASN A 68 19.00 -6.07 -12.23
C ASN A 68 17.97 -4.96 -12.40
N ASN A 69 16.70 -5.32 -12.52
CA ASN A 69 15.64 -4.38 -12.88
C ASN A 69 14.31 -4.74 -12.21
N ASP A 70 13.49 -3.71 -12.01
CA ASP A 70 12.07 -3.87 -11.77
C ASP A 70 11.26 -3.35 -12.94
N PHE A 71 10.15 -4.00 -13.23
CA PHE A 71 9.16 -3.56 -14.21
C PHE A 71 7.80 -3.42 -13.51
N VAL A 72 7.29 -2.19 -13.46
CA VAL A 72 5.97 -1.92 -12.91
C VAL A 72 5.03 -1.53 -14.04
N LYS A 73 4.12 -2.43 -14.38
CA LYS A 73 3.06 -2.19 -15.37
C LYS A 73 1.83 -1.66 -14.69
N ILE A 74 1.31 -0.55 -15.18
CA ILE A 74 0.13 0.13 -14.63
C ILE A 74 -1.01 0.06 -15.64
N TYR A 75 -2.15 -0.42 -15.17
CA TYR A 75 -3.36 -0.58 -15.95
C TYR A 75 -4.48 0.32 -15.41
N ASN A 76 -5.31 0.85 -16.27
CA ASN A 76 -6.51 1.57 -15.86
C ASN A 76 -7.61 0.59 -15.38
N PRO A 77 -8.74 1.08 -14.84
CA PRO A 77 -9.83 0.21 -14.37
C PRO A 77 -10.43 -0.71 -15.46
N PHE A 78 -10.22 -0.39 -16.74
CA PHE A 78 -10.65 -1.20 -17.88
C PHE A 78 -9.60 -2.20 -18.35
N ASN A 79 -8.57 -2.43 -17.53
CA ASN A 79 -7.45 -3.35 -17.80
C ASN A 79 -6.61 -2.99 -19.05
N SER A 80 -6.60 -1.73 -19.46
CA SER A 80 -5.73 -1.24 -20.53
C SER A 80 -4.41 -0.75 -19.93
N LEU A 81 -3.29 -1.17 -20.49
CA LEU A 81 -1.96 -0.70 -20.09
C LEU A 81 -1.82 0.80 -20.33
N VAL A 82 -1.49 1.57 -19.30
CA VAL A 82 -1.35 3.04 -19.39
C VAL A 82 0.07 3.51 -19.14
N ALA A 83 0.87 2.74 -18.41
CA ALA A 83 2.28 3.07 -18.19
C ALA A 83 3.12 1.84 -17.85
N VAL A 84 4.42 1.96 -18.14
CA VAL A 84 5.46 1.04 -17.66
C VAL A 84 6.53 1.88 -16.97
N ILE A 85 6.88 1.50 -15.75
CA ILE A 85 7.99 2.09 -15.00
C ILE A 85 9.09 1.03 -14.95
N THR A 86 10.30 1.39 -15.33
CA THR A 86 11.48 0.53 -15.24
C THR A 86 12.44 1.13 -14.23
N LEU A 87 12.78 0.36 -13.18
CA LEU A 87 13.82 0.73 -12.25
C LEU A 87 15.06 -0.08 -12.59
N LYS A 88 16.15 0.61 -12.89
CA LYS A 88 17.47 -0.01 -13.15
C LYS A 88 18.30 0.09 -11.89
N HIS A 89 18.52 -1.02 -11.20
CA HIS A 89 19.17 -1.04 -9.89
C HIS A 89 20.61 -0.55 -9.94
N ASN A 90 21.37 -1.01 -10.92
CA ASN A 90 22.79 -0.66 -11.08
C ASN A 90 23.00 0.82 -11.43
N GLU A 91 22.10 1.40 -12.24
CA GLU A 91 22.18 2.79 -12.66
C GLU A 91 21.48 3.75 -11.67
N LYS A 92 20.72 3.22 -10.69
CA LYS A 92 19.83 3.99 -9.80
C LYS A 92 18.89 4.91 -10.57
N LYS A 93 18.44 4.43 -11.74
CA LYS A 93 17.64 5.20 -12.68
C LYS A 93 16.22 4.65 -12.76
N VAL A 94 15.28 5.56 -12.97
CA VAL A 94 13.87 5.25 -13.15
C VAL A 94 13.41 5.84 -14.47
N ASP A 95 12.89 4.98 -15.34
CA ASP A 95 12.30 5.35 -16.63
C ASP A 95 10.78 5.17 -16.55
N LEU A 96 10.02 6.17 -17.01
CA LEU A 96 8.55 6.12 -17.11
C LEU A 96 8.15 6.20 -18.58
N GLN A 97 7.52 5.15 -19.08
CA GLN A 97 6.93 5.12 -20.41
C GLN A 97 5.40 5.19 -20.29
N ILE A 98 4.79 6.21 -20.89
CA ILE A 98 3.34 6.32 -21.00
C ILE A 98 2.87 5.63 -22.27
N VAL A 99 1.88 4.75 -22.16
CA VAL A 99 1.36 3.93 -23.25
C VAL A 99 0.00 4.46 -23.71
N GLY A 100 -0.16 4.60 -25.01
CA GLY A 100 -1.43 5.00 -25.64
C GLY A 100 -1.55 6.50 -25.95
N LYS A 101 -2.11 6.82 -27.12
CA LYS A 101 -2.29 8.20 -27.62
C LYS A 101 -3.31 9.01 -26.81
N ASN A 102 -4.18 8.34 -26.06
CA ASN A 102 -5.28 8.95 -25.29
C ASN A 102 -5.02 8.95 -23.78
N SER A 103 -3.81 8.58 -23.32
CA SER A 103 -3.45 8.80 -21.93
C SER A 103 -3.42 10.31 -21.71
N ARG A 104 -4.51 10.82 -21.15
CA ARG A 104 -4.70 12.24 -20.86
C ARG A 104 -3.42 12.77 -20.25
N ALA A 105 -2.92 13.90 -20.70
CA ALA A 105 -1.70 14.55 -20.18
C ALA A 105 -1.69 14.57 -18.64
N ASN A 106 -2.85 14.68 -18.02
CA ASN A 106 -3.06 14.60 -16.58
C ASN A 106 -2.65 13.25 -15.95
N THR A 107 -2.95 12.09 -16.60
CA THR A 107 -2.58 10.78 -16.03
C THR A 107 -1.08 10.58 -16.01
N GLY A 108 -0.39 10.94 -17.09
CA GLY A 108 1.08 10.86 -17.14
C GLY A 108 1.75 11.75 -16.08
N GLN A 109 1.28 12.98 -15.92
CA GLN A 109 1.77 13.88 -14.87
C GLN A 109 1.50 13.34 -13.45
N MET A 110 0.31 12.78 -13.21
CA MET A 110 -0.01 12.16 -11.94
C MET A 110 0.91 10.97 -11.63
N LEU A 111 1.10 10.07 -12.59
CA LEU A 111 1.98 8.90 -12.41
C LEU A 111 3.44 9.33 -12.17
N LYS A 112 3.92 10.35 -12.90
CA LYS A 112 5.24 10.93 -12.65
C LYS A 112 5.36 11.44 -11.21
N LYS A 113 4.40 12.20 -10.75
CA LYS A 113 4.40 12.76 -9.39
C LYS A 113 4.34 11.68 -8.32
N ILE A 114 3.53 10.63 -8.52
CA ILE A 114 3.34 9.54 -7.56
C ILE A 114 4.58 8.66 -7.46
N PHE A 115 5.16 8.26 -8.59
CA PHE A 115 6.15 7.20 -8.60
C PHE A 115 7.58 7.70 -8.82
N ILE A 116 7.77 8.81 -9.54
CA ILE A 116 9.09 9.26 -9.99
C ILE A 116 9.63 10.40 -9.13
N GLU A 117 8.80 11.43 -8.88
CA GLU A 117 9.23 12.59 -8.09
C GLU A 117 9.63 12.14 -6.68
N GLU A 118 10.66 12.79 -6.13
CA GLU A 118 11.23 12.45 -4.82
C GLU A 118 11.64 10.98 -4.64
N LYS A 119 11.82 10.24 -5.75
CA LYS A 119 12.15 8.81 -5.76
C LYS A 119 11.14 7.93 -4.99
N ASN A 120 9.88 8.33 -5.01
CA ASN A 120 8.80 7.67 -4.26
C ASN A 120 8.72 6.15 -4.54
N ILE A 121 8.98 5.73 -5.79
CA ILE A 121 8.93 4.31 -6.18
C ILE A 121 9.89 3.44 -5.35
N PHE A 122 11.07 3.95 -4.97
CA PHE A 122 12.02 3.21 -4.12
C PHE A 122 11.50 3.06 -2.69
N THR A 123 10.86 4.12 -2.17
CA THR A 123 10.21 4.07 -0.87
C THR A 123 9.04 3.07 -0.90
N LEU A 124 8.21 3.12 -1.93
CA LEU A 124 7.11 2.17 -2.10
C LEU A 124 7.63 0.73 -2.15
N LYS A 125 8.65 0.45 -2.98
CA LYS A 125 9.29 -0.87 -3.05
C LYS A 125 9.74 -1.33 -1.67
N LYS A 126 10.59 -0.53 -1.01
CA LYS A 126 11.17 -0.86 0.29
C LYS A 126 10.11 -1.29 1.30
N PHE A 127 9.04 -0.53 1.41
CA PHE A 127 8.00 -0.77 2.42
C PHE A 127 6.93 -1.77 1.98
N LEU A 128 6.74 -2.02 0.70
CA LEU A 128 5.86 -3.10 0.23
C LEU A 128 6.45 -4.48 0.47
N ILE A 129 7.76 -4.66 0.21
CA ILE A 129 8.41 -5.97 0.32
C ILE A 129 8.91 -6.28 1.74
N ASN A 130 9.16 -5.27 2.55
CA ASN A 130 9.69 -5.42 3.92
C ASN A 130 8.83 -4.63 4.93
N PRO A 131 7.60 -5.05 5.21
CA PRO A 131 6.84 -4.43 6.30
C PRO A 131 7.55 -4.72 7.63
N PRO A 132 7.57 -3.76 8.57
CA PRO A 132 8.19 -3.95 9.86
C PRO A 132 7.43 -4.98 10.70
N GLY A 133 8.19 -5.81 11.45
CA GLY A 133 7.64 -6.73 12.42
C GLY A 133 6.91 -7.94 11.84
N ASN A 134 6.33 -8.73 12.73
CA ASN A 134 5.47 -9.86 12.36
C ASN A 134 4.05 -9.36 12.21
N LEU A 135 3.64 -9.02 11.01
CA LEU A 135 2.24 -8.69 10.72
C LEU A 135 1.35 -9.87 11.09
N SER A 136 0.43 -9.66 12.02
CA SER A 136 -0.69 -10.57 12.24
C SER A 136 -1.86 -10.18 11.33
N LYS A 137 -2.85 -11.08 11.18
CA LYS A 137 -4.04 -10.79 10.34
C LYS A 137 -4.88 -9.61 10.85
N GLU A 138 -4.77 -9.30 12.14
CA GLU A 138 -5.63 -8.32 12.82
C GLU A 138 -4.90 -7.01 13.15
N GLU A 139 -3.57 -6.96 13.01
CA GLU A 139 -2.78 -5.80 13.39
C GLU A 139 -2.73 -4.74 12.30
N ASN A 140 -2.82 -3.49 12.76
CA ASN A 140 -2.51 -2.31 11.96
C ASN A 140 -1.16 -1.77 12.46
N ILE A 141 -0.15 -1.81 11.62
CA ILE A 141 1.17 -1.26 11.93
C ILE A 141 1.32 0.10 11.25
N HIS A 142 1.82 1.07 12.00
CA HIS A 142 2.07 2.43 11.52
C HIS A 142 3.58 2.69 11.54
N VAL A 143 4.08 3.27 10.45
CA VAL A 143 5.49 3.59 10.28
C VAL A 143 5.62 5.01 9.76
N ASN A 144 6.54 5.79 10.34
CA ASN A 144 6.92 7.09 9.82
C ASN A 144 8.32 7.01 9.20
N PHE A 145 8.49 7.45 7.97
CA PHE A 145 9.76 7.43 7.27
C PHE A 145 9.85 8.56 6.25
N ASP A 146 10.82 9.44 6.39
CA ASP A 146 11.10 10.55 5.45
C ASP A 146 9.84 11.35 5.06
N GLY A 147 9.04 11.69 6.07
CA GLY A 147 7.78 12.41 5.90
C GLY A 147 6.61 11.54 5.39
N TRP A 148 6.84 10.27 5.09
CA TRP A 148 5.79 9.31 4.80
C TRP A 148 5.17 8.77 6.09
N LYS A 149 3.85 8.70 6.12
CA LYS A 149 3.07 7.92 7.08
C LYS A 149 2.62 6.66 6.35
N ILE A 150 3.08 5.49 6.80
CA ILE A 150 2.82 4.21 6.16
C ILE A 150 1.99 3.37 7.11
N ARG A 151 0.86 2.87 6.63
CA ARG A 151 -0.04 2.02 7.41
C ARG A 151 -0.20 0.68 6.72
N TYR A 152 0.05 -0.39 7.46
CA TYR A 152 -0.14 -1.77 7.02
C TYR A 152 -1.40 -2.34 7.64
N ARG A 153 -2.12 -3.14 6.89
CA ARG A 153 -3.29 -3.87 7.36
C ARG A 153 -3.29 -5.28 6.81
N GLY A 154 -3.45 -6.24 7.72
CA GLY A 154 -3.50 -7.66 7.41
C GLY A 154 -2.18 -8.21 6.87
N ARG A 155 -1.96 -9.50 7.05
CA ARG A 155 -0.82 -10.22 6.47
C ARG A 155 -1.26 -10.93 5.20
N HIS A 156 -0.54 -10.76 4.11
CA HIS A 156 -0.80 -11.48 2.87
C HIS A 156 -0.42 -12.98 3.05
N ASN A 157 -1.28 -13.89 2.59
CA ASN A 157 -1.10 -15.32 2.82
C ASN A 157 0.08 -15.94 2.05
N GLN A 158 0.50 -15.32 0.96
CA GLN A 158 1.50 -15.85 0.02
C GLN A 158 2.84 -15.10 0.06
N GLY A 159 3.00 -14.11 0.92
CA GLY A 159 4.21 -13.31 0.92
C GLY A 159 4.51 -12.62 2.26
N PRO A 160 5.66 -11.94 2.35
CA PRO A 160 6.06 -11.23 3.56
C PRO A 160 5.31 -9.93 3.76
N THR A 161 4.51 -9.53 2.80
CA THR A 161 3.87 -8.22 2.69
C THR A 161 2.51 -8.18 3.40
N ALA A 162 1.98 -6.97 3.57
CA ALA A 162 0.61 -6.75 4.02
C ALA A 162 -0.40 -6.94 2.88
N GLU A 163 -1.65 -7.31 3.22
CA GLU A 163 -2.75 -7.33 2.25
C GLU A 163 -3.03 -5.93 1.69
N THR A 164 -2.90 -4.93 2.55
CA THR A 164 -3.12 -3.53 2.21
C THR A 164 -2.03 -2.67 2.83
N THR A 165 -1.44 -1.80 2.02
CA THR A 165 -0.52 -0.76 2.49
C THR A 165 -0.99 0.60 2.02
N LEU A 166 -1.07 1.56 2.95
CA LEU A 166 -1.40 2.95 2.69
C LEU A 166 -0.18 3.82 2.95
N PHE A 167 0.22 4.59 1.97
CA PHE A 167 1.29 5.58 2.03
C PHE A 167 0.69 6.97 1.95
N GLU A 168 1.07 7.85 2.86
CA GLU A 168 0.63 9.25 2.88
C GLU A 168 1.83 10.17 3.09
N LYS A 169 2.00 11.18 2.21
CA LYS A 169 2.99 12.25 2.36
C LYS A 169 2.43 13.52 1.76
N ASN A 170 2.40 14.59 2.55
CA ASN A 170 1.84 15.88 2.13
C ASN A 170 0.42 15.72 1.55
N ASN A 171 0.26 15.98 0.26
CA ASN A 171 -1.00 15.90 -0.48
C ASN A 171 -1.10 14.64 -1.35
N ILE A 172 -0.23 13.66 -1.16
CA ILE A 172 -0.21 12.37 -1.87
C ILE A 172 -0.71 11.29 -0.92
N SER A 173 -1.64 10.47 -1.39
CA SER A 173 -2.09 9.25 -0.73
C SER A 173 -2.09 8.12 -1.74
N ILE A 174 -1.45 6.99 -1.41
CA ILE A 174 -1.35 5.81 -2.27
C ILE A 174 -1.74 4.59 -1.45
N LYS A 175 -2.85 3.94 -1.80
CA LYS A 175 -3.29 2.71 -1.18
C LYS A 175 -3.11 1.56 -2.16
N ILE A 176 -2.39 0.53 -1.74
CA ILE A 176 -2.09 -0.65 -2.55
C ILE A 176 -2.72 -1.86 -1.87
N PHE A 177 -3.42 -2.67 -2.67
CA PHE A 177 -4.01 -3.94 -2.28
C PHE A 177 -3.29 -5.03 -3.06
N ILE A 178 -2.62 -5.95 -2.37
CA ILE A 178 -1.91 -7.06 -3.00
C ILE A 178 -2.88 -8.23 -3.18
N ASN A 179 -3.06 -8.67 -4.43
CA ASN A 179 -3.93 -9.78 -4.77
C ASN A 179 -3.16 -11.09 -4.82
N LYS A 180 -1.95 -11.07 -5.37
CA LYS A 180 -1.10 -12.25 -5.55
C LYS A 180 0.35 -11.86 -5.35
N TRP A 181 1.10 -12.73 -4.69
CA TRP A 181 2.53 -12.60 -4.47
C TRP A 181 3.23 -13.91 -4.82
N GLU A 182 4.35 -13.83 -5.51
CA GLU A 182 5.19 -14.98 -5.86
C GLU A 182 6.66 -14.60 -5.70
N TYR A 183 7.44 -15.51 -5.11
CA TYR A 183 8.90 -15.41 -5.13
C TYR A 183 9.42 -15.99 -6.42
N LEU A 184 10.42 -15.36 -7.02
CA LEU A 184 11.18 -15.94 -8.10
C LEU A 184 12.31 -16.76 -7.47
N ASN A 185 12.07 -18.06 -7.31
CA ASN A 185 13.12 -19.00 -6.95
C ASN A 185 13.96 -19.27 -8.22
N HIS A 186 15.23 -18.95 -8.17
CA HIS A 186 16.21 -19.36 -9.17
C HIS A 186 16.93 -20.62 -8.72
#